data_59ff9bc15ae85e049e679c6edf0f65ef
#
_entry.id   59ff9bc15ae85e049e679c6edf0f65ef
#
_cell.length_a   1.000
_cell.length_b   1.000
_cell.length_c   1.000
_cell.angle_alpha   90.00
_cell.angle_beta   90.00
_cell.angle_gamma   90.00
#
_symmetry.space_group_name_H-M   'P 1'
#
loop_
_entity.id
_entity.type
_entity.pdbx_description
1 polymer ?
#
loop_
_entity_poly.entity_id
_entity_poly.type
_entity_poly.pdbx_seq_one_letter_code
_entity_poly.pdbx_strand_id
1 'polypeptide(L)'
;TADEMLKEAKKYKSIDLGIFNAAVSDYKAKKYNNLKIKKKNGMSLKLINNPDILRSMSFGKYKPKVTVGFAYETNDVFQNAKKKLLSKNCDYLVLNFPTAENKIFNSKYNNGILIGRSGDFLNLGNVSKTIFANKIVKYISNRKN
;
A
#
# COMPACT_ATOMS: atom_id res chain seq x y z
N THR A 1 13.80 -3.65 6.84
CA THR A 1 13.65 -4.36 5.56
C THR A 1 12.23 -4.85 5.36
N ALA A 2 11.85 -5.18 4.10
CA ALA A 2 10.53 -5.73 3.79
C ALA A 2 10.29 -7.09 4.47
N ASP A 3 11.33 -7.91 4.59
CA ASP A 3 11.23 -9.21 5.29
C ASP A 3 10.96 -9.03 6.79
N GLU A 4 11.62 -8.09 7.44
CA GLU A 4 11.38 -7.75 8.85
C GLU A 4 9.99 -7.19 9.06
N MET A 5 9.55 -6.29 8.19
CA MET A 5 8.20 -5.73 8.23
C MET A 5 7.13 -6.82 8.11
N LEU A 6 7.30 -7.76 7.17
CA LEU A 6 6.37 -8.88 7.04
C LEU A 6 6.40 -9.81 8.27
N LYS A 7 7.58 -10.08 8.81
CA LYS A 7 7.76 -10.88 10.03
C LYS A 7 7.04 -10.22 11.22
N GLU A 8 7.21 -8.91 11.39
CA GLU A 8 6.54 -8.16 12.46
C GLU A 8 5.00 -8.15 12.25
N ALA A 9 4.53 -7.85 11.04
CA ALA A 9 3.09 -7.84 10.75
C ALA A 9 2.42 -9.18 11.08
N LYS A 10 3.08 -10.31 10.82
CA LYS A 10 2.57 -11.66 11.12
C LYS A 10 2.48 -12.01 12.61
N LYS A 11 3.04 -11.22 13.51
CA LYS A 11 2.88 -11.41 14.96
C LYS A 11 1.47 -11.05 15.44
N TYR A 12 0.81 -10.15 14.75
CA TYR A 12 -0.53 -9.69 15.10
C TYR A 12 -1.59 -10.64 14.50
N LYS A 13 -2.50 -11.08 15.34
CA LYS A 13 -3.62 -11.96 14.98
C LYS A 13 -4.93 -11.30 15.36
N SER A 14 -6.01 -11.75 14.73
CA SER A 14 -7.38 -11.28 15.04
C SER A 14 -7.55 -9.76 14.91
N ILE A 15 -6.92 -9.17 13.90
CA ILE A 15 -6.98 -7.75 13.61
C ILE A 15 -8.32 -7.42 12.92
N ASP A 16 -9.03 -6.41 13.40
CA ASP A 16 -10.28 -5.97 12.78
C ASP A 16 -10.05 -5.19 11.49
N LEU A 17 -9.03 -4.33 11.46
CA LEU A 17 -8.71 -3.47 10.33
C LEU A 17 -7.20 -3.39 10.12
N GLY A 18 -6.73 -3.85 8.96
CA GLY A 18 -5.34 -3.71 8.53
C GLY A 18 -5.20 -2.67 7.42
N ILE A 19 -4.44 -1.61 7.67
CA ILE A 19 -4.18 -0.54 6.69
C ILE A 19 -2.71 -0.62 6.25
N PHE A 20 -2.49 -0.91 4.97
CA PHE A 20 -1.16 -1.14 4.38
C PHE A 20 -0.78 0.03 3.49
N ASN A 21 -0.27 1.11 4.10
CA ASN A 21 0.08 2.35 3.41
C ASN A 21 1.58 2.55 3.17
N ALA A 22 2.42 1.63 3.62
CA ALA A 22 3.86 1.74 3.42
C ALA A 22 4.25 1.52 1.96
N ALA A 23 5.09 2.40 1.42
CA ALA A 23 5.71 2.24 0.11
C ALA A 23 6.89 1.26 0.22
N VAL A 24 6.62 -0.02 0.04
CA VAL A 24 7.64 -1.07 0.05
C VAL A 24 8.16 -1.29 -1.36
N SER A 25 9.49 -1.26 -1.53
CA SER A 25 10.12 -1.54 -2.83
C SER A 25 9.82 -2.97 -3.30
N ASP A 26 9.54 -3.14 -4.60
CA ASP A 26 9.31 -4.46 -5.20
C ASP A 26 10.58 -5.31 -5.25
N TYR A 27 11.74 -4.68 -5.23
CA TYR A 27 13.04 -5.35 -5.37
C TYR A 27 14.00 -5.02 -4.23
N LYS A 28 14.88 -5.98 -3.93
CA LYS A 28 16.03 -5.83 -3.04
C LYS A 28 17.30 -6.42 -3.67
N ALA A 29 18.47 -5.99 -3.21
CA ALA A 29 19.73 -6.60 -3.62
C ALA A 29 19.77 -8.08 -3.16
N LYS A 30 20.17 -9.00 -4.07
CA LYS A 30 20.29 -10.43 -3.74
C LYS A 30 21.33 -10.70 -2.65
N LYS A 31 22.42 -9.92 -2.69
CA LYS A 31 23.50 -10.01 -1.69
C LYS A 31 23.62 -8.68 -0.96
N TYR A 32 23.66 -8.72 0.34
CA TYR A 32 23.97 -7.60 1.20
C TYR A 32 25.46 -7.64 1.57
N ASN A 33 26.10 -6.49 1.55
CA ASN A 33 27.50 -6.37 1.98
C ASN A 33 27.59 -5.33 3.10
N ASN A 34 28.05 -5.75 4.26
CA ASN A 34 28.24 -4.89 5.44
C ASN A 34 29.45 -3.95 5.29
N LEU A 35 30.34 -4.25 4.34
CA LEU A 35 31.54 -3.46 4.11
C LEU A 35 31.32 -2.48 2.97
N LYS A 36 32.00 -1.32 3.06
CA LYS A 36 32.02 -0.33 2.00
C LYS A 36 32.54 -0.93 0.69
N ILE A 37 31.73 -0.91 -0.34
CA ILE A 37 32.13 -1.35 -1.68
C ILE A 37 33.07 -0.30 -2.27
N LYS A 38 34.29 -0.69 -2.61
CA LYS A 38 35.24 0.19 -3.27
C LYS A 38 34.76 0.55 -4.69
N LYS A 39 34.99 1.79 -5.12
CA LYS A 39 34.63 2.28 -6.44
C LYS A 39 35.35 1.43 -7.52
N LYS A 40 34.59 0.98 -8.51
CA LYS A 40 35.09 0.27 -9.71
C LYS A 40 34.53 0.95 -10.97
N ASN A 41 35.12 0.67 -12.12
CA ASN A 41 34.69 1.18 -13.43
C ASN A 41 33.40 0.46 -13.93
N GLY A 42 32.41 0.38 -13.12
CA GLY A 42 31.14 -0.28 -13.38
C GLY A 42 30.83 -1.33 -12.30
N MET A 43 29.55 -1.51 -12.03
CA MET A 43 29.04 -2.49 -11.06
C MET A 43 27.71 -3.05 -11.56
N SER A 44 27.58 -4.38 -11.54
CA SER A 44 26.31 -5.06 -11.76
C SER A 44 25.70 -5.43 -10.43
N LEU A 45 24.43 -5.07 -10.22
CA LEU A 45 23.68 -5.40 -9.03
C LEU A 45 22.55 -6.37 -9.37
N LYS A 46 22.64 -7.60 -8.87
CA LYS A 46 21.56 -8.57 -9.02
C LYS A 46 20.44 -8.27 -8.02
N LEU A 47 19.25 -8.00 -8.54
CA LEU A 47 18.04 -7.77 -7.75
C LEU A 47 17.19 -9.06 -7.67
N ILE A 48 16.46 -9.20 -6.56
CA ILE A 48 15.44 -10.21 -6.36
C ILE A 48 14.18 -9.54 -5.79
N ASN A 49 13.02 -10.20 -5.93
CA ASN A 49 11.77 -9.66 -5.43
C ASN A 49 11.76 -9.57 -3.91
N ASN A 50 11.20 -8.48 -3.40
CA ASN A 50 10.77 -8.36 -2.01
C ASN A 50 9.46 -9.16 -1.79
N PRO A 51 9.17 -9.57 -0.56
CA PRO A 51 7.85 -10.09 -0.24
C PRO A 51 6.79 -8.99 -0.42
N ASP A 52 5.69 -9.34 -1.07
CA ASP A 52 4.51 -8.50 -1.15
C ASP A 52 3.75 -8.57 0.18
N ILE A 53 3.91 -7.55 1.01
CA ILE A 53 3.38 -7.52 2.39
C ILE A 53 1.85 -7.49 2.36
N LEU A 54 1.24 -6.62 1.57
CA LEU A 54 -0.21 -6.53 1.45
C LEU A 54 -0.81 -7.86 1.02
N ARG A 55 -0.29 -8.46 -0.07
CA ARG A 55 -0.76 -9.77 -0.54
C ARG A 55 -0.56 -10.85 0.53
N SER A 56 0.61 -10.89 1.18
CA SER A 56 0.91 -11.89 2.21
C SER A 56 0.00 -11.79 3.43
N MET A 57 -0.47 -10.58 3.77
CA MET A 57 -1.37 -10.31 4.89
C MET A 57 -2.84 -10.36 4.52
N SER A 58 -3.18 -10.35 3.22
CA SER A 58 -4.57 -10.41 2.74
C SER A 58 -5.06 -11.84 2.47
N PHE A 59 -4.22 -12.85 2.72
CA PHE A 59 -4.58 -14.26 2.55
C PHE A 59 -4.27 -15.07 3.83
N GLY A 60 -5.09 -16.12 4.02
CA GLY A 60 -4.88 -17.10 5.08
C GLY A 60 -5.07 -16.57 6.50
N LYS A 61 -4.40 -17.21 7.46
CA LYS A 61 -4.61 -17.01 8.92
C LYS A 61 -4.19 -15.66 9.49
N TYR A 62 -3.47 -14.86 8.72
CA TYR A 62 -3.02 -13.52 9.13
C TYR A 62 -3.90 -12.41 8.59
N LYS A 63 -4.91 -12.75 7.77
CA LYS A 63 -5.78 -11.76 7.14
C LYS A 63 -6.59 -11.02 8.22
N PRO A 64 -6.52 -9.66 8.28
CA PRO A 64 -7.45 -8.85 9.05
C PRO A 64 -8.89 -9.07 8.56
N LYS A 65 -9.89 -8.78 9.40
CA LYS A 65 -11.30 -8.84 8.98
C LYS A 65 -11.57 -7.90 7.80
N VAL A 66 -10.93 -6.73 7.81
CA VAL A 66 -10.92 -5.78 6.69
C VAL A 66 -9.50 -5.38 6.36
N THR A 67 -9.16 -5.44 5.07
CA THR A 67 -7.84 -5.05 4.53
C THR A 67 -7.97 -3.86 3.61
N VAL A 68 -7.13 -2.84 3.83
CA VAL A 68 -7.03 -1.63 3.02
C VAL A 68 -5.63 -1.52 2.45
N GLY A 69 -5.51 -1.57 1.13
CA GLY A 69 -4.27 -1.29 0.41
C GLY A 69 -4.19 0.15 -0.07
N PHE A 70 -3.00 0.56 -0.48
CA PHE A 70 -2.76 1.83 -1.14
C PHE A 70 -2.12 1.59 -2.50
N ALA A 71 -2.53 2.38 -3.48
CA ALA A 71 -1.95 2.40 -4.81
C ALA A 71 -1.74 3.83 -5.29
N TYR A 72 -0.64 4.04 -5.99
CA TYR A 72 -0.35 5.25 -6.72
C TYR A 72 -0.38 4.90 -8.21
N GLU A 73 -1.28 5.51 -8.97
CA GLU A 73 -1.48 5.24 -10.40
C GLU A 73 -1.47 6.55 -11.17
N THR A 74 -0.84 6.53 -12.34
CA THR A 74 -0.78 7.67 -13.25
C THR A 74 -1.56 7.43 -14.54
N ASN A 75 -1.74 6.16 -14.94
CA ASN A 75 -2.43 5.76 -16.17
C ASN A 75 -3.47 4.68 -15.85
N ASP A 76 -4.58 4.64 -16.61
CA ASP A 76 -5.65 3.64 -16.49
C ASP A 76 -6.09 3.37 -15.05
N VAL A 77 -6.20 4.44 -14.32
CA VAL A 77 -6.27 4.53 -12.86
C VAL A 77 -7.28 3.54 -12.27
N PHE A 78 -8.52 3.51 -12.80
CA PHE A 78 -9.58 2.63 -12.29
C PHE A 78 -9.38 1.16 -12.63
N GLN A 79 -8.91 0.85 -13.85
CA GLN A 79 -8.69 -0.54 -14.26
C GLN A 79 -7.54 -1.16 -13.48
N ASN A 80 -6.44 -0.41 -13.31
CA ASN A 80 -5.29 -0.84 -12.55
C ASN A 80 -5.64 -1.01 -11.06
N ALA A 81 -6.44 -0.10 -10.50
CA ALA A 81 -6.94 -0.22 -9.13
C ALA A 81 -7.78 -1.49 -8.94
N LYS A 82 -8.72 -1.77 -9.85
CA LYS A 82 -9.55 -2.97 -9.80
C LYS A 82 -8.71 -4.25 -9.89
N LYS A 83 -7.75 -4.31 -10.81
CA LYS A 83 -6.80 -5.43 -10.91
C LYS A 83 -6.01 -5.63 -9.62
N LYS A 84 -5.47 -4.53 -9.03
CA LYS A 84 -4.72 -4.59 -7.76
C LYS A 84 -5.60 -5.06 -6.61
N LEU A 85 -6.80 -4.51 -6.48
CA LEU A 85 -7.76 -4.89 -5.44
C LEU A 85 -8.04 -6.40 -5.45
N LEU A 86 -8.26 -6.97 -6.64
CA LEU A 86 -8.50 -8.41 -6.80
C LEU A 86 -7.22 -9.24 -6.59
N SER A 87 -6.10 -8.87 -7.21
CA SER A 87 -4.84 -9.64 -7.15
C SER A 87 -4.20 -9.62 -5.76
N LYS A 88 -4.40 -8.56 -4.98
CA LYS A 88 -3.93 -8.43 -3.59
C LYS A 88 -4.94 -8.93 -2.57
N ASN A 89 -6.15 -9.31 -3.01
CA ASN A 89 -7.25 -9.75 -2.15
C ASN A 89 -7.61 -8.76 -1.03
N CYS A 90 -7.52 -7.45 -1.32
CA CYS A 90 -7.95 -6.41 -0.38
C CYS A 90 -9.47 -6.24 -0.41
N ASP A 91 -10.02 -5.75 0.70
CA ASP A 91 -11.43 -5.37 0.77
C ASP A 91 -11.63 -3.94 0.25
N TYR A 92 -10.63 -3.08 0.48
CA TYR A 92 -10.58 -1.71 -0.03
C TYR A 92 -9.19 -1.37 -0.59
N LEU A 93 -9.17 -0.45 -1.56
CA LEU A 93 -7.95 0.15 -2.09
C LEU A 93 -8.08 1.67 -2.08
N VAL A 94 -7.16 2.35 -1.42
CA VAL A 94 -7.00 3.80 -1.53
C VAL A 94 -6.15 4.08 -2.75
N LEU A 95 -6.74 4.77 -3.70
CA LEU A 95 -6.10 5.15 -4.93
C LEU A 95 -5.69 6.62 -4.83
N ASN A 96 -4.39 6.85 -4.75
CA ASN A 96 -3.80 8.18 -4.78
C ASN A 96 -3.39 8.52 -6.22
N PHE A 97 -3.70 9.72 -6.67
CA PHE A 97 -3.26 10.22 -7.97
C PHE A 97 -2.82 11.69 -7.84
N PRO A 98 -1.77 12.09 -8.59
CA PRO A 98 -1.31 13.47 -8.58
C PRO A 98 -2.35 14.37 -9.25
N THR A 99 -2.44 15.61 -8.78
CA THR A 99 -3.10 16.70 -9.50
C THR A 99 -2.05 17.69 -9.95
N ALA A 100 -2.40 18.57 -10.91
CA ALA A 100 -1.50 19.63 -11.36
C ALA A 100 -1.00 20.49 -10.19
N GLU A 101 -1.83 20.65 -9.16
CA GLU A 101 -1.58 21.51 -8.01
C GLU A 101 -0.96 20.80 -6.82
N ASN A 102 -0.99 19.45 -6.77
CA ASN A 102 -0.58 18.70 -5.58
C ASN A 102 0.30 17.49 -5.92
N LYS A 103 1.60 17.62 -5.63
CA LYS A 103 2.54 16.51 -5.59
C LYS A 103 2.32 15.77 -4.28
N ILE A 104 1.75 14.55 -4.31
CA ILE A 104 1.42 13.71 -3.14
C ILE A 104 2.62 13.52 -2.18
N PHE A 105 3.82 13.39 -2.76
CA PHE A 105 5.05 13.24 -1.97
C PHE A 105 5.47 14.57 -1.35
N ASN A 106 5.78 14.55 -0.05
CA ASN A 106 6.16 15.70 0.79
C ASN A 106 5.07 16.78 0.96
N SER A 107 3.82 16.50 0.57
CA SER A 107 2.68 17.38 0.81
C SER A 107 2.03 17.09 2.17
N LYS A 108 1.46 18.12 2.80
CA LYS A 108 0.54 17.99 3.96
C LYS A 108 -0.84 17.49 3.54
N TYR A 109 -1.16 17.51 2.25
CA TYR A 109 -2.43 17.12 1.67
C TYR A 109 -2.31 15.81 0.91
N ASN A 110 -3.42 15.11 0.79
CA ASN A 110 -3.61 13.95 -0.07
C ASN A 110 -4.84 14.13 -0.93
N ASN A 111 -4.80 13.54 -2.14
CA ASN A 111 -5.94 13.47 -3.04
C ASN A 111 -6.14 12.04 -3.48
N GLY A 112 -7.38 11.54 -3.45
CA GLY A 112 -7.62 10.16 -3.83
C GLY A 112 -9.06 9.70 -3.69
N ILE A 113 -9.25 8.44 -4.03
CA ILE A 113 -10.52 7.73 -3.97
C ILE A 113 -10.32 6.44 -3.19
N LEU A 114 -11.24 6.09 -2.31
CA LEU A 114 -11.34 4.76 -1.71
C LEU A 114 -12.29 3.92 -2.58
N ILE A 115 -11.83 2.75 -3.02
CA ILE A 115 -12.60 1.82 -3.84
C ILE A 115 -12.78 0.54 -3.04
N GLY A 116 -14.01 0.08 -2.92
CA GLY A 116 -14.35 -1.20 -2.29
C GLY A 116 -14.44 -2.34 -3.32
N ARG A 117 -14.29 -3.57 -2.84
CA ARG A 117 -14.39 -4.79 -3.66
C ARG A 117 -15.77 -4.97 -4.29
N SER A 118 -16.83 -4.50 -3.63
CA SER A 118 -18.22 -4.51 -4.12
C SER A 118 -18.50 -3.50 -5.23
N GLY A 119 -17.50 -2.68 -5.61
CA GLY A 119 -17.63 -1.63 -6.62
C GLY A 119 -18.05 -0.29 -6.07
N ASP A 120 -18.28 -0.20 -4.76
CA ASP A 120 -18.53 1.06 -4.07
C ASP A 120 -17.27 1.92 -4.03
N PHE A 121 -17.45 3.22 -4.00
CA PHE A 121 -16.33 4.15 -3.89
C PHE A 121 -16.68 5.38 -3.05
N LEU A 122 -15.66 6.00 -2.47
CA LEU A 122 -15.75 7.28 -1.77
C LEU A 122 -14.69 8.23 -2.33
N ASN A 123 -15.10 9.38 -2.82
CA ASN A 123 -14.17 10.45 -3.15
C ASN A 123 -13.66 11.08 -1.84
N LEU A 124 -12.38 10.92 -1.57
CA LEU A 124 -11.72 11.47 -0.39
C LEU A 124 -11.39 12.95 -0.55
N GLY A 125 -11.23 13.41 -1.81
CA GLY A 125 -10.90 14.78 -2.17
C GLY A 125 -9.46 15.17 -1.84
N ASN A 126 -9.13 16.43 -2.15
CA ASN A 126 -7.83 17.02 -1.80
C ASN A 126 -7.92 17.65 -0.40
N VAL A 127 -7.53 16.92 0.61
CA VAL A 127 -7.65 17.31 2.02
C VAL A 127 -6.38 16.99 2.80
N SER A 128 -6.24 17.52 4.03
CA SER A 128 -5.11 17.18 4.88
C SER A 128 -5.05 15.67 5.15
N LYS A 129 -3.85 15.13 5.36
CA LYS A 129 -3.64 13.70 5.64
C LYS A 129 -4.45 13.19 6.83
N THR A 130 -4.66 14.03 7.84
CA THR A 130 -5.51 13.70 9.00
C THR A 130 -6.98 13.55 8.60
N ILE A 131 -7.53 14.51 7.85
CA ILE A 131 -8.91 14.45 7.36
C ILE A 131 -9.07 13.25 6.41
N PHE A 132 -8.09 13.01 5.54
CA PHE A 132 -8.08 11.89 4.61
C PHE A 132 -8.17 10.54 5.35
N ALA A 133 -7.33 10.34 6.36
CA ALA A 133 -7.34 9.13 7.20
C ALA A 133 -8.66 8.95 7.94
N ASN A 134 -9.19 10.02 8.53
CA ASN A 134 -10.48 9.99 9.24
C ASN A 134 -11.65 9.62 8.32
N LYS A 135 -11.67 10.12 7.08
CA LYS A 135 -12.68 9.75 6.08
C LYS A 135 -12.65 8.26 5.78
N ILE A 136 -11.46 7.67 5.59
CA ILE A 136 -11.27 6.24 5.32
C ILE A 136 -11.83 5.41 6.49
N VAL A 137 -11.37 5.70 7.72
CA VAL A 137 -11.77 4.94 8.92
C VAL A 137 -13.26 5.05 9.14
N LYS A 138 -13.83 6.25 9.10
CA LYS A 138 -15.27 6.48 9.27
C LYS A 138 -16.11 5.72 8.24
N TYR A 139 -15.71 5.76 6.97
CA TYR A 139 -16.43 5.05 5.91
C TYR A 139 -16.47 3.54 6.13
N ILE A 140 -15.33 2.95 6.49
CA ILE A 140 -15.20 1.51 6.72
C ILE A 140 -15.96 1.11 7.99
N SER A 141 -15.90 1.90 9.06
CA SER A 141 -16.58 1.61 10.33
C SER A 141 -18.11 1.61 10.17
N ASN A 142 -18.66 2.53 9.38
CA ASN A 142 -20.11 2.62 9.16
C ASN A 142 -20.69 1.47 8.30
N ARG A 143 -19.83 0.67 7.65
CA ARG A 143 -20.27 -0.48 6.81
C ARG A 143 -20.09 -1.83 7.49
N LYS A 144 -19.64 -1.85 8.72
CA LYS A 144 -19.55 -3.06 9.55
C LYS A 144 -20.86 -3.41 10.30
N ASN A 145 -21.88 -2.55 10.16
CA ASN A 145 -23.20 -2.77 10.79
C ASN A 145 -24.19 -3.37 9.80
#